data_7c307c82fed68874a7bf77fb88d38bc7
#
_entry.id   7c307c82fed68874a7bf77fb88d38bc7
#
_cell.length_a   1.000
_cell.length_b   1.000
_cell.length_c   1.000
_cell.angle_alpha   90.00
_cell.angle_beta   90.00
_cell.angle_gamma   90.00
#
_symmetry.space_group_name_H-M   'P 1'
#
loop_
_entity.id
_entity.type
_entity.pdbx_description
1 polymer ?
#
loop_
_entity_poly.entity_id
_entity_poly.type
_entity_poly.pdbx_seq_one_letter_code
_entity_poly.pdbx_strand_id
1 'polypeptide(L)'
;MPRSVLQYLPIASLAASLLFIAAGPATAHEKPTTHRTSAQAIEHVMKAQFDKPQAPLTVVPVTVEGDYAIAGWIQKDRGGRALLKAEGGKWTIRVCAGDGLLQASTLEMAGVSGSTAKRLLEKVAAAEKRLPVDQVKKFSLFEGVLKIEAGSHHGHGHSHGSGHKHQK
;
A
#
# COMPACT_ATOMS: atom_id res chain seq x y z
N MET A 1 12.24 -10.13 -82.85
CA MET A 1 11.42 -10.91 -83.82
C MET A 1 10.99 -12.20 -83.10
N PRO A 2 9.87 -12.72 -83.28
CA PRO A 2 8.52 -12.10 -83.30
C PRO A 2 7.53 -12.74 -82.29
N ARG A 3 6.41 -12.04 -82.19
CA ARG A 3 4.98 -12.44 -82.18
C ARG A 3 4.44 -13.23 -81.01
N SER A 4 3.59 -12.57 -80.21
CA SER A 4 2.11 -12.49 -80.33
C SER A 4 1.41 -13.82 -80.48
N VAL A 5 0.55 -14.14 -79.52
CA VAL A 5 -0.84 -14.47 -79.79
C VAL A 5 -1.69 -14.25 -78.55
N LEU A 6 -2.65 -13.42 -78.69
CA LEU A 6 -3.86 -13.11 -77.95
C LEU A 6 -4.85 -14.31 -78.08
N GLN A 7 -5.46 -14.77 -76.97
CA GLN A 7 -6.74 -15.46 -77.08
C GLN A 7 -7.69 -15.18 -75.95
N TYR A 8 -8.85 -14.88 -76.30
CA TYR A 8 -10.07 -14.37 -75.67
C TYR A 8 -10.83 -15.46 -74.85
N LEU A 9 -11.41 -15.00 -73.74
CA LEU A 9 -12.72 -15.22 -73.04
C LEU A 9 -13.55 -16.51 -73.34
N PRO A 10 -14.44 -16.99 -72.40
CA PRO A 10 -15.53 -16.19 -71.84
C PRO A 10 -15.92 -16.48 -70.35
N ILE A 11 -16.49 -15.46 -69.78
CA ILE A 11 -17.60 -15.31 -68.81
C ILE A 11 -18.34 -16.56 -68.39
N ALA A 12 -18.37 -16.85 -67.09
CA ALA A 12 -19.50 -17.51 -66.43
C ALA A 12 -19.75 -16.87 -65.06
N SER A 13 -20.82 -16.10 -64.99
CA SER A 13 -21.40 -15.57 -63.76
C SER A 13 -21.91 -16.69 -62.85
N LEU A 14 -21.49 -16.69 -61.60
CA LEU A 14 -22.23 -17.34 -60.52
C LEU A 14 -22.32 -16.37 -59.34
N ALA A 15 -23.50 -15.81 -59.19
CA ALA A 15 -23.90 -15.03 -58.04
C ALA A 15 -24.06 -15.97 -56.82
N ALA A 16 -23.15 -15.92 -55.88
CA ALA A 16 -23.32 -16.53 -54.57
C ALA A 16 -23.50 -15.40 -53.54
N SER A 17 -24.75 -15.18 -53.16
CA SER A 17 -25.13 -14.29 -52.08
C SER A 17 -24.63 -14.85 -50.74
N LEU A 18 -23.51 -14.34 -50.23
CA LEU A 18 -23.06 -14.58 -48.85
C LEU A 18 -23.77 -13.60 -47.92
N LEU A 19 -24.71 -14.10 -47.11
CA LEU A 19 -25.21 -13.43 -45.93
C LEU A 19 -24.05 -13.26 -44.97
N PHE A 20 -23.52 -12.05 -44.89
CA PHE A 20 -22.64 -11.65 -43.77
C PHE A 20 -23.51 -11.39 -42.54
N ILE A 21 -23.56 -12.42 -41.64
CA ILE A 21 -24.01 -12.20 -40.26
C ILE A 21 -22.89 -11.39 -39.58
N ALA A 22 -23.11 -10.10 -39.43
CA ALA A 22 -22.25 -9.24 -38.63
C ALA A 22 -22.45 -9.61 -37.16
N ALA A 23 -21.62 -10.51 -36.64
CA ALA A 23 -21.43 -10.69 -35.23
C ALA A 23 -20.68 -9.45 -34.71
N GLY A 24 -21.43 -8.47 -34.16
CA GLY A 24 -20.87 -7.32 -33.49
C GLY A 24 -19.99 -7.77 -32.32
N PRO A 25 -18.84 -7.14 -32.08
CA PRO A 25 -18.05 -7.45 -30.88
C PRO A 25 -18.91 -7.13 -29.66
N ALA A 26 -19.24 -8.15 -28.87
CA ALA A 26 -19.77 -7.97 -27.52
C ALA A 26 -18.67 -7.27 -26.72
N THR A 27 -18.74 -5.94 -26.58
CA THR A 27 -17.95 -5.20 -25.63
C THR A 27 -18.40 -5.64 -24.24
N ALA A 28 -17.71 -6.63 -23.69
CA ALA A 28 -17.79 -6.94 -22.28
C ALA A 28 -17.40 -5.64 -21.54
N HIS A 29 -18.39 -5.03 -20.88
CA HIS A 29 -18.16 -3.94 -19.92
C HIS A 29 -17.41 -4.57 -18.75
N GLU A 30 -16.09 -4.63 -18.88
CA GLU A 30 -15.20 -4.96 -17.78
C GLU A 30 -15.34 -3.82 -16.76
N LYS A 31 -16.05 -4.13 -15.67
CA LYS A 31 -16.21 -3.25 -14.54
C LYS A 31 -14.80 -2.83 -14.11
N PRO A 32 -14.42 -1.54 -14.08
CA PRO A 32 -13.08 -1.14 -13.71
C PRO A 32 -12.85 -1.61 -12.27
N THR A 33 -12.08 -2.68 -12.14
CA THR A 33 -11.55 -3.11 -10.85
C THR A 33 -10.53 -2.07 -10.46
N THR A 34 -10.94 -1.07 -9.68
CA THR A 34 -10.05 -0.03 -9.18
C THR A 34 -9.07 -0.71 -8.23
N HIS A 35 -7.95 -1.19 -8.75
CA HIS A 35 -6.87 -1.72 -7.96
C HIS A 35 -6.34 -0.58 -7.08
N ARG A 36 -6.60 -0.70 -5.78
CA ARG A 36 -6.10 0.25 -4.77
C ARG A 36 -4.57 0.21 -4.81
N THR A 37 -3.93 1.36 -4.92
CA THR A 37 -2.47 1.44 -4.82
C THR A 37 -2.01 0.97 -3.43
N SER A 38 -0.75 0.54 -3.30
CA SER A 38 -0.19 0.16 -2.00
C SER A 38 -0.35 1.27 -0.96
N ALA A 39 -0.14 2.52 -1.35
CA ALA A 39 -0.32 3.66 -0.44
C ALA A 39 -1.76 3.79 0.05
N GLN A 40 -2.75 3.69 -0.85
CA GLN A 40 -4.17 3.72 -0.49
C GLN A 40 -4.58 2.53 0.38
N ALA A 41 -4.03 1.34 0.11
CA ALA A 41 -4.29 0.15 0.91
C ALA A 41 -3.72 0.30 2.33
N ILE A 42 -2.52 0.85 2.47
CA ILE A 42 -1.86 1.12 3.74
C ILE A 42 -2.64 2.17 4.54
N GLU A 43 -2.99 3.30 3.91
CA GLU A 43 -3.82 4.34 4.53
C GLU A 43 -5.14 3.75 5.06
N HIS A 44 -5.81 2.93 4.24
CA HIS A 44 -7.04 2.26 4.63
C HIS A 44 -6.88 1.36 5.86
N VAL A 45 -5.83 0.54 5.89
CA VAL A 45 -5.55 -0.36 7.03
C VAL A 45 -5.31 0.44 8.30
N MET A 46 -4.52 1.52 8.22
CA MET A 46 -4.23 2.36 9.37
C MET A 46 -5.48 3.11 9.86
N LYS A 47 -6.25 3.67 8.95
CA LYS A 47 -7.52 4.34 9.30
C LYS A 47 -8.55 3.38 9.85
N ALA A 48 -8.71 2.21 9.28
CA ALA A 48 -9.64 1.19 9.79
C ALA A 48 -9.36 0.80 11.26
N GLN A 49 -8.09 0.88 11.68
CA GLN A 49 -7.69 0.50 13.03
C GLN A 49 -7.68 1.68 14.03
N PHE A 50 -7.29 2.89 13.59
CA PHE A 50 -6.97 3.99 14.49
C PHE A 50 -7.80 5.26 14.27
N ASP A 51 -8.49 5.41 13.13
CA ASP A 51 -9.27 6.60 12.85
C ASP A 51 -10.46 6.72 13.82
N LYS A 52 -10.71 7.93 14.29
CA LYS A 52 -11.80 8.21 15.21
C LYS A 52 -12.47 9.53 14.80
N PRO A 53 -13.80 9.64 14.88
CA PRO A 53 -14.52 10.88 14.52
C PRO A 53 -13.98 12.13 15.25
N GLN A 54 -13.61 11.97 16.55
CA GLN A 54 -13.10 13.08 17.36
C GLN A 54 -11.57 13.30 17.22
N ALA A 55 -10.90 12.41 16.51
CA ALA A 55 -9.46 12.43 16.28
C ALA A 55 -9.12 11.77 14.93
N PRO A 56 -9.39 12.45 13.81
CA PRO A 56 -9.08 11.91 12.49
C PRO A 56 -7.60 11.58 12.34
N LEU A 57 -7.30 10.43 11.72
CA LEU A 57 -5.94 10.00 11.43
C LEU A 57 -5.52 10.53 10.07
N THR A 58 -4.42 11.26 10.03
CA THR A 58 -3.70 11.61 8.79
C THR A 58 -2.55 10.63 8.60
N VAL A 59 -2.47 10.01 7.41
CA VAL A 59 -1.42 9.04 7.05
C VAL A 59 -0.63 9.60 5.87
N VAL A 60 0.59 10.10 6.13
CA VAL A 60 1.49 10.71 5.14
C VAL A 60 2.88 10.91 5.72
N PRO A 61 3.96 10.69 4.97
CA PRO A 61 4.01 10.05 3.67
C PRO A 61 3.86 8.53 3.79
N VAL A 62 3.53 7.86 2.71
CA VAL A 62 3.61 6.40 2.63
C VAL A 62 4.74 6.02 1.68
N THR A 63 5.72 5.29 2.17
CA THR A 63 6.91 4.87 1.44
C THR A 63 6.96 3.35 1.38
N VAL A 64 7.08 2.80 0.17
CA VAL A 64 7.04 1.34 -0.07
C VAL A 64 8.36 0.87 -0.67
N GLU A 65 8.85 -0.26 -0.18
CA GLU A 65 9.98 -1.01 -0.72
C GLU A 65 9.69 -2.52 -0.65
N GLY A 66 9.40 -3.13 -1.80
CA GLY A 66 8.96 -4.53 -1.86
C GLY A 66 7.71 -4.76 -1.00
N ASP A 67 7.80 -5.74 -0.11
CA ASP A 67 6.70 -6.10 0.80
C ASP A 67 6.69 -5.29 2.10
N TYR A 68 7.52 -4.26 2.23
CA TYR A 68 7.58 -3.41 3.41
C TYR A 68 7.23 -1.98 3.10
N ALA A 69 6.64 -1.30 4.06
CA ALA A 69 6.34 0.11 3.98
C ALA A 69 6.55 0.81 5.33
N ILE A 70 6.95 2.07 5.27
CA ILE A 70 6.89 2.99 6.42
C ILE A 70 5.88 4.08 6.07
N ALA A 71 4.92 4.28 6.98
CA ALA A 71 3.90 5.32 6.88
C ALA A 71 4.03 6.27 8.07
N GLY A 72 4.19 7.56 7.80
CA GLY A 72 4.04 8.62 8.81
C GLY A 72 2.56 8.78 9.16
N TRP A 73 2.26 9.09 10.42
CA TRP A 73 0.91 9.35 10.86
C TRP A 73 0.84 10.49 11.87
N ILE A 74 -0.27 11.21 11.84
CA ILE A 74 -0.59 12.27 12.78
C ILE A 74 -2.03 12.11 13.22
N GLN A 75 -2.26 12.26 14.52
CA GLN A 75 -3.59 12.24 15.12
C GLN A 75 -3.64 13.29 16.24
N LYS A 76 -4.29 14.42 15.99
CA LYS A 76 -4.23 15.64 16.84
C LYS A 76 -2.79 16.14 16.98
N ASP A 77 -2.33 16.22 18.21
CA ASP A 77 -0.98 16.65 18.64
C ASP A 77 0.03 15.50 18.73
N ARG A 78 -0.40 14.27 18.44
CA ARG A 78 0.44 13.07 18.44
C ARG A 78 0.81 12.66 17.01
N GLY A 79 1.93 12.00 16.89
CA GLY A 79 2.38 11.46 15.59
C GLY A 79 3.44 10.39 15.78
N GLY A 80 3.75 9.70 14.72
CA GLY A 80 4.75 8.64 14.71
C GLY A 80 4.92 8.06 13.32
N ARG A 81 5.62 6.95 13.25
CA ARG A 81 5.77 6.12 12.05
C ARG A 81 5.27 4.71 12.34
N ALA A 82 4.76 4.06 11.32
CA ALA A 82 4.37 2.67 11.36
C ALA A 82 5.13 1.89 10.28
N LEU A 83 5.71 0.74 10.67
CA LEU A 83 6.22 -0.25 9.73
C LEU A 83 5.09 -1.23 9.42
N LEU A 84 4.82 -1.42 8.13
CA LEU A 84 3.85 -2.38 7.63
C LEU A 84 4.54 -3.42 6.77
N LYS A 85 3.94 -4.62 6.71
CA LYS A 85 4.35 -5.71 5.84
C LYS A 85 3.19 -6.21 5.01
N ALA A 86 3.42 -6.48 3.74
CA ALA A 86 2.48 -7.15 2.84
C ALA A 86 2.66 -8.66 2.95
N GLU A 87 1.57 -9.38 3.19
CA GLU A 87 1.52 -10.84 3.21
C GLU A 87 0.25 -11.29 2.49
N GLY A 88 0.38 -12.13 1.46
CA GLY A 88 -0.77 -12.57 0.67
C GLY A 88 -1.59 -11.44 0.06
N GLY A 89 -0.93 -10.34 -0.36
CA GLY A 89 -1.57 -9.15 -0.92
C GLY A 89 -2.29 -8.25 0.10
N LYS A 90 -2.13 -8.50 1.40
CA LYS A 90 -2.72 -7.69 2.47
C LYS A 90 -1.63 -7.00 3.29
N TRP A 91 -1.81 -5.71 3.56
CA TRP A 91 -0.93 -4.95 4.43
C TRP A 91 -1.32 -5.13 5.90
N THR A 92 -0.33 -5.35 6.76
CA THR A 92 -0.48 -5.46 8.21
C THR A 92 0.52 -4.56 8.92
N ILE A 93 0.10 -3.89 9.98
CA ILE A 93 0.98 -3.07 10.82
C ILE A 93 1.79 -4.00 11.71
N ARG A 94 3.11 -3.84 11.73
CA ARG A 94 4.03 -4.67 12.49
C ARG A 94 4.62 -3.94 13.70
N VAL A 95 4.99 -2.68 13.51
CA VAL A 95 5.66 -1.87 14.54
C VAL A 95 5.20 -0.42 14.41
N CYS A 96 4.93 0.22 15.55
CA CYS A 96 4.80 1.68 15.63
C CYS A 96 5.93 2.22 16.50
N ALA A 97 6.58 3.28 16.02
CA ALA A 97 7.59 4.02 16.76
C ALA A 97 7.72 5.45 16.23
N GLY A 98 8.52 6.27 16.88
CA GLY A 98 8.96 7.57 16.35
C GLY A 98 10.24 7.39 15.51
N ASP A 99 11.30 8.07 15.94
CA ASP A 99 12.61 7.99 15.27
C ASP A 99 13.27 6.61 15.35
N GLY A 100 12.80 5.74 16.22
CA GLY A 100 13.24 4.35 16.28
C GLY A 100 13.08 3.62 14.96
N LEU A 101 12.05 3.94 14.17
CA LEU A 101 11.86 3.35 12.82
C LEU A 101 12.79 3.93 11.74
N LEU A 102 13.58 4.94 12.06
CA LEU A 102 14.66 5.45 11.21
C LEU A 102 16.00 4.74 11.44
N GLN A 103 16.04 3.76 12.35
CA GLN A 103 17.22 2.95 12.64
C GLN A 103 17.15 1.64 11.86
N ALA A 104 18.19 1.33 11.08
CA ALA A 104 18.26 0.08 10.29
C ALA A 104 18.12 -1.15 11.20
N SER A 105 18.78 -1.14 12.36
CA SER A 105 18.71 -2.22 13.36
C SER A 105 17.28 -2.50 13.84
N THR A 106 16.46 -1.48 14.00
CA THR A 106 15.04 -1.65 14.40
C THR A 106 14.25 -2.34 13.29
N LEU A 107 14.49 -1.97 12.04
CA LEU A 107 13.86 -2.61 10.88
C LEU A 107 14.31 -4.07 10.74
N GLU A 108 15.59 -4.34 10.93
CA GLU A 108 16.15 -5.70 10.88
C GLU A 108 15.57 -6.59 11.98
N MET A 109 15.44 -6.08 13.21
CA MET A 109 14.75 -6.77 14.30
C MET A 109 13.27 -7.05 14.01
N ALA A 110 12.65 -6.26 13.15
CA ALA A 110 11.29 -6.47 12.66
C ALA A 110 11.21 -7.40 11.43
N GLY A 111 12.35 -7.98 11.00
CA GLY A 111 12.43 -8.96 9.92
C GLY A 111 12.66 -8.36 8.52
N VAL A 112 13.01 -7.08 8.43
CA VAL A 112 13.39 -6.44 7.17
C VAL A 112 14.85 -6.76 6.88
N SER A 113 15.18 -7.22 5.65
CA SER A 113 16.60 -7.44 5.29
C SER A 113 17.38 -6.12 5.28
N GLY A 114 18.66 -6.14 5.64
CA GLY A 114 19.50 -4.92 5.69
C GLY A 114 19.51 -4.11 4.39
N SER A 115 19.53 -4.79 3.22
CA SER A 115 19.45 -4.11 1.93
C SER A 115 18.11 -3.42 1.68
N THR A 116 17.01 -4.05 2.08
CA THR A 116 15.65 -3.47 2.00
C THR A 116 15.49 -2.32 3.00
N ALA A 117 16.00 -2.49 4.23
CA ALA A 117 15.98 -1.46 5.25
C ALA A 117 16.69 -0.18 4.77
N LYS A 118 17.89 -0.32 4.20
CA LYS A 118 18.63 0.81 3.63
C LYS A 118 17.83 1.56 2.59
N ARG A 119 17.31 0.87 1.56
CA ARG A 119 16.52 1.50 0.49
C ARG A 119 15.23 2.14 1.02
N LEU A 120 14.57 1.49 1.97
CA LEU A 120 13.35 2.02 2.58
C LEU A 120 13.65 3.31 3.35
N LEU A 121 14.71 3.36 4.13
CA LEU A 121 15.14 4.56 4.88
C LEU A 121 15.53 5.72 3.95
N GLU A 122 16.24 5.45 2.86
CA GLU A 122 16.56 6.46 1.84
C GLU A 122 15.29 7.08 1.25
N LYS A 123 14.30 6.24 0.92
CA LYS A 123 13.01 6.69 0.40
C LYS A 123 12.22 7.48 1.44
N VAL A 124 12.21 7.06 2.71
CA VAL A 124 11.56 7.78 3.81
C VAL A 124 12.18 9.16 3.96
N ALA A 125 13.50 9.25 4.04
CA ALA A 125 14.20 10.53 4.15
C ALA A 125 13.90 11.48 2.98
N ALA A 126 13.84 10.94 1.75
CA ALA A 126 13.49 11.72 0.57
C ALA A 126 12.01 12.19 0.58
N ALA A 127 11.11 11.36 1.09
CA ALA A 127 9.69 11.71 1.19
C ALA A 127 9.43 12.75 2.29
N GLU A 128 10.02 12.58 3.47
CA GLU A 128 9.87 13.50 4.60
C GLU A 128 10.46 14.89 4.32
N LYS A 129 11.55 14.99 3.54
CA LYS A 129 12.09 16.30 3.09
C LYS A 129 11.10 17.16 2.31
N ARG A 130 10.05 16.57 1.73
CA ARG A 130 9.02 17.28 0.97
C ARG A 130 7.85 17.78 1.82
N LEU A 131 7.85 17.41 3.11
CA LEU A 131 6.79 17.80 4.04
C LEU A 131 7.17 19.03 4.85
N PRO A 132 6.17 19.75 5.39
CA PRO A 132 6.42 20.81 6.36
C PRO A 132 7.20 20.30 7.57
N VAL A 133 8.19 21.07 8.03
CA VAL A 133 9.07 20.69 9.15
C VAL A 133 8.29 20.35 10.42
N ASP A 134 7.22 21.08 10.70
CA ASP A 134 6.39 20.86 11.89
C ASP A 134 5.60 19.55 11.80
N GLN A 135 5.28 19.10 10.59
CA GLN A 135 4.67 17.79 10.38
C GLN A 135 5.66 16.66 10.66
N VAL A 136 6.90 16.79 10.14
CA VAL A 136 7.96 15.79 10.36
C VAL A 136 8.33 15.70 11.84
N LYS A 137 8.39 16.84 12.56
CA LYS A 137 8.63 16.85 14.01
C LYS A 137 7.59 16.03 14.78
N LYS A 138 6.34 16.00 14.36
CA LYS A 138 5.31 15.19 14.99
C LYS A 138 5.57 13.70 14.91
N PHE A 139 6.25 13.23 13.86
CA PHE A 139 6.58 11.79 13.73
C PHE A 139 7.57 11.31 14.79
N SER A 140 8.34 12.21 15.41
CA SER A 140 9.28 11.91 16.49
C SER A 140 8.61 11.86 17.89
N LEU A 141 7.33 12.26 18.00
CA LEU A 141 6.63 12.34 19.28
C LEU A 141 6.18 10.96 19.82
N PHE A 142 6.25 9.92 19.03
CA PHE A 142 5.95 8.57 19.52
C PHE A 142 7.16 8.00 20.24
N GLU A 143 7.07 7.92 21.57
CA GLU A 143 8.13 7.37 22.40
C GLU A 143 8.07 5.84 22.46
N GLY A 144 9.24 5.21 22.40
CA GLY A 144 9.37 3.75 22.44
C GLY A 144 9.08 3.04 21.12
N VAL A 145 8.97 1.72 21.20
CA VAL A 145 8.68 0.83 20.09
C VAL A 145 7.54 -0.11 20.47
N LEU A 146 6.41 0.00 19.80
CA LEU A 146 5.27 -0.88 20.00
C LEU A 146 5.21 -1.92 18.87
N LYS A 147 5.42 -3.19 19.19
CA LYS A 147 5.16 -4.31 18.28
C LYS A 147 3.67 -4.62 18.28
N ILE A 148 3.10 -4.78 17.08
CA ILE A 148 1.69 -5.14 16.90
C ILE A 148 1.64 -6.57 16.37
N GLU A 149 1.09 -7.48 17.16
CA GLU A 149 0.87 -8.85 16.75
C GLU A 149 -0.37 -8.95 15.86
N ALA A 150 -0.26 -9.65 14.73
CA ALA A 150 -1.38 -9.89 13.84
C ALA A 150 -2.45 -10.72 14.59
N GLY A 151 -3.59 -10.08 14.91
CA GLY A 151 -4.72 -10.72 15.59
C GLY A 151 -5.06 -10.20 16.99
N SER A 152 -4.28 -9.29 17.56
CA SER A 152 -4.64 -8.65 18.83
C SER A 152 -5.74 -7.61 18.65
N HIS A 153 -6.99 -8.05 18.80
CA HIS A 153 -8.08 -7.15 19.11
C HIS A 153 -7.82 -6.59 20.51
N HIS A 154 -7.61 -5.28 20.61
CA HIS A 154 -7.43 -4.62 21.91
C HIS A 154 -8.70 -4.73 22.75
N GLY A 155 -8.76 -5.77 23.59
CA GLY A 155 -9.57 -5.74 24.79
C GLY A 155 -8.93 -4.74 25.76
N HIS A 156 -9.70 -3.75 26.19
CA HIS A 156 -9.28 -2.81 27.24
C HIS A 156 -9.05 -3.58 28.55
N GLY A 157 -7.79 -3.94 28.80
CA GLY A 157 -7.36 -4.47 30.09
C GLY A 157 -7.06 -3.31 31.03
N HIS A 158 -7.99 -2.97 31.91
CA HIS A 158 -7.72 -2.15 33.08
C HIS A 158 -6.87 -2.99 34.05
N SER A 159 -5.57 -2.76 34.10
CA SER A 159 -4.76 -3.30 35.20
C SER A 159 -4.94 -2.39 36.42
N HIS A 160 -5.81 -2.82 37.33
CA HIS A 160 -5.86 -2.28 38.67
C HIS A 160 -4.58 -2.67 39.43
N GLY A 161 -3.79 -1.67 39.79
CA GLY A 161 -2.67 -1.82 40.70
C GLY A 161 -3.16 -2.26 42.06
N SER A 162 -2.74 -3.42 42.51
CA SER A 162 -3.01 -3.91 43.85
C SER A 162 -2.02 -3.30 44.81
N GLY A 163 -2.59 -2.70 45.84
CA GLY A 163 -1.99 -1.98 46.92
C GLY A 163 -0.95 -2.71 47.73
N HIS A 164 -0.01 -1.92 48.17
CA HIS A 164 0.90 -2.22 49.27
C HIS A 164 0.13 -2.46 50.57
N LYS A 165 0.34 -3.60 51.18
CA LYS A 165 0.11 -3.79 52.62
C LYS A 165 1.43 -3.64 53.34
N HIS A 166 1.55 -2.55 54.11
CA HIS A 166 2.46 -2.48 55.24
C HIS A 166 2.02 -3.46 56.34
N GLN A 167 2.94 -4.24 56.85
CA GLN A 167 2.90 -4.77 58.19
C GLN A 167 4.29 -4.62 58.83
N LYS A 168 4.27 -3.85 59.86
CA LYS A 168 4.95 -3.90 61.15
C LYS A 168 6.26 -4.66 61.20
#